data_2d9ab352bad242822ae89a027027153c
#
_entry.id   2d9ab352bad242822ae89a027027153c
#
_cell.length_a   1.000
_cell.length_b   1.000
_cell.length_c   1.000
_cell.angle_alpha   90.00
_cell.angle_beta   90.00
_cell.angle_gamma   90.00
#
_symmetry.space_group_name_H-M   'P 1'
#
loop_
_entity.id
_entity.type
_entity.pdbx_description
1 polymer ?
#
loop_
_entity_poly.entity_id
_entity_poly.type
_entity_poly.pdbx_seq_one_letter_code
_entity_poly.pdbx_strand_id
1 'polypeptide(L)'
;MAGGYATPVKVKEAISYGAQGVQVGSLFALAHESGFTDDNRSSILVSLADPTMRVMTDASASPTGFPFKVIQNNQTLSNDNLYKERTRICDLGYLRTMFQREKGGIGYRCPAEPLDNYEFKNGEVDQAQGSKCLCNALMADIGLGQVRPDGRTEISLLTFGSDLDGPRALRALHPDGWNAVQALNFLKSAI
;
A
#
# COMPACT_ATOMS: atom_id res chain seq x y z
N MET A 1 -17.25 -0.11 -13.79
CA MET A 1 -16.70 1.12 -13.19
C MET A 1 -15.71 0.79 -12.09
N ALA A 2 -14.75 1.67 -11.78
CA ALA A 2 -13.72 1.42 -10.76
C ALA A 2 -13.43 2.67 -9.93
N GLY A 3 -13.02 2.48 -8.65
CA GLY A 3 -12.67 3.56 -7.71
C GLY A 3 -13.89 4.16 -7.00
N GLY A 4 -13.98 3.96 -5.69
CA GLY A 4 -15.05 4.54 -4.85
C GLY A 4 -16.41 3.85 -4.91
N TYR A 5 -16.52 2.65 -5.46
CA TYR A 5 -17.79 1.91 -5.55
C TYR A 5 -17.93 0.81 -4.49
N ALA A 6 -17.38 1.02 -3.31
CA ALA A 6 -17.34 0.01 -2.24
C ALA A 6 -18.56 0.00 -1.31
N THR A 7 -19.67 0.66 -1.69
CA THR A 7 -20.92 0.61 -0.93
C THR A 7 -22.10 0.09 -1.80
N PRO A 8 -23.13 -0.54 -1.21
CA PRO A 8 -24.30 -1.03 -1.95
C PRO A 8 -24.98 0.07 -2.80
N VAL A 9 -25.11 1.26 -2.25
CA VAL A 9 -25.73 2.42 -2.94
C VAL A 9 -24.92 2.81 -4.18
N LYS A 10 -23.61 2.90 -4.07
CA LYS A 10 -22.74 3.25 -5.20
C LYS A 10 -22.69 2.15 -6.27
N VAL A 11 -22.80 0.87 -5.86
CA VAL A 11 -22.95 -0.24 -6.83
C VAL A 11 -24.23 -0.09 -7.63
N LYS A 12 -25.37 0.16 -6.95
CA LYS A 12 -26.67 0.39 -7.61
C LYS A 12 -26.62 1.59 -8.55
N GLU A 13 -25.99 2.68 -8.13
CA GLU A 13 -25.76 3.87 -8.95
C GLU A 13 -24.96 3.54 -10.22
N ALA A 14 -23.85 2.83 -10.09
CA ALA A 14 -23.04 2.40 -11.24
C ALA A 14 -23.85 1.58 -12.25
N ILE A 15 -24.68 0.66 -11.77
CA ILE A 15 -25.58 -0.14 -12.63
C ILE A 15 -26.60 0.75 -13.33
N SER A 16 -27.17 1.75 -12.64
CA SER A 16 -28.12 2.69 -13.24
C SER A 16 -27.51 3.52 -14.37
N TYR A 17 -26.19 3.74 -14.34
CA TYR A 17 -25.44 4.38 -15.43
C TYR A 17 -25.04 3.41 -16.55
N GLY A 18 -25.54 2.17 -16.53
CA GLY A 18 -25.26 1.16 -17.55
C GLY A 18 -23.97 0.38 -17.35
N ALA A 19 -23.33 0.45 -16.17
CA ALA A 19 -22.17 -0.37 -15.88
C ALA A 19 -22.55 -1.85 -15.79
N GLN A 20 -21.76 -2.72 -16.43
CA GLN A 20 -21.93 -4.19 -16.33
C GLN A 20 -21.42 -4.74 -14.98
N GLY A 21 -20.65 -3.95 -14.25
CA GLY A 21 -20.13 -4.29 -12.94
C GLY A 21 -19.23 -3.21 -12.36
N VAL A 22 -18.77 -3.43 -11.13
CA VAL A 22 -17.84 -2.55 -10.43
C VAL A 22 -16.58 -3.30 -10.03
N GLN A 23 -15.45 -2.60 -10.00
CA GLN A 23 -14.20 -3.10 -9.44
C GLN A 23 -14.00 -2.52 -8.04
N VAL A 24 -13.89 -3.39 -7.04
CA VAL A 24 -13.70 -3.03 -5.64
C VAL A 24 -12.46 -3.72 -5.10
N GLY A 25 -11.48 -2.96 -4.59
CA GLY A 25 -10.26 -3.50 -4.01
C GLY A 25 -10.31 -3.59 -2.49
N SER A 26 -10.63 -2.48 -1.82
CA SER A 26 -10.44 -2.31 -0.37
C SER A 26 -11.21 -3.31 0.50
N LEU A 27 -12.44 -3.65 0.14
CA LEU A 27 -13.23 -4.64 0.90
C LEU A 27 -12.60 -6.04 0.83
N PHE A 28 -12.09 -6.42 -0.35
CA PHE A 28 -11.47 -7.73 -0.54
C PHE A 28 -10.04 -7.79 -0.02
N ALA A 29 -9.32 -6.65 0.01
CA ALA A 29 -8.02 -6.58 0.66
C ALA A 29 -8.09 -6.84 2.17
N LEU A 30 -9.23 -6.56 2.81
CA LEU A 30 -9.48 -6.82 4.23
C LEU A 30 -10.21 -8.15 4.50
N ALA A 31 -10.61 -8.89 3.48
CA ALA A 31 -11.19 -10.21 3.67
C ALA A 31 -10.18 -11.20 4.25
N HIS A 32 -10.65 -12.18 5.00
CA HIS A 32 -9.78 -13.20 5.61
C HIS A 32 -8.94 -13.98 4.60
N GLU A 33 -9.45 -14.11 3.37
CA GLU A 33 -8.77 -14.79 2.26
C GLU A 33 -7.76 -13.91 1.53
N SER A 34 -7.59 -12.65 1.93
CA SER A 34 -6.63 -11.75 1.29
C SER A 34 -5.18 -12.14 1.60
N GLY A 35 -4.26 -11.60 0.82
CA GLY A 35 -2.83 -11.82 1.06
C GLY A 35 -2.25 -11.02 2.23
N PHE A 36 -2.95 -10.04 2.80
CA PHE A 36 -2.46 -9.31 3.97
C PHE A 36 -2.24 -10.26 5.15
N THR A 37 -1.14 -10.02 5.90
CA THR A 37 -0.95 -10.70 7.18
C THR A 37 -2.09 -10.39 8.15
N ASP A 38 -2.36 -11.29 9.09
CA ASP A 38 -3.41 -11.09 10.11
C ASP A 38 -3.16 -9.81 10.93
N ASP A 39 -1.89 -9.52 11.26
CA ASP A 39 -1.51 -8.32 12.00
C ASP A 39 -1.81 -7.05 11.21
N ASN A 40 -1.42 -6.99 9.92
CA ASN A 40 -1.70 -5.85 9.07
C ASN A 40 -3.21 -5.64 8.87
N ARG A 41 -3.95 -6.71 8.62
CA ARG A 41 -5.41 -6.66 8.46
C ARG A 41 -6.08 -6.19 9.74
N SER A 42 -5.73 -6.74 10.90
CA SER A 42 -6.26 -6.36 12.20
C SER A 42 -5.94 -4.91 12.54
N SER A 43 -4.72 -4.45 12.26
CA SER A 43 -4.30 -3.06 12.45
C SER A 43 -5.15 -2.09 11.63
N ILE A 44 -5.44 -2.42 10.37
CA ILE A 44 -6.31 -1.61 9.51
C ILE A 44 -7.76 -1.62 10.05
N LEU A 45 -8.29 -2.78 10.43
CA LEU A 45 -9.65 -2.91 10.98
C LEU A 45 -9.82 -2.09 12.26
N VAL A 46 -8.82 -2.08 13.14
CA VAL A 46 -8.82 -1.21 14.34
C VAL A 46 -8.80 0.26 13.93
N SER A 47 -7.92 0.63 13.01
CA SER A 47 -7.79 2.02 12.53
C SER A 47 -9.07 2.54 11.85
N LEU A 48 -9.84 1.69 11.16
CA LEU A 48 -11.12 2.08 10.53
C LEU A 48 -12.18 2.55 11.54
N ALA A 49 -12.05 2.19 12.83
CA ALA A 49 -12.93 2.72 13.88
C ALA A 49 -12.64 4.19 14.19
N ASP A 50 -11.44 4.65 13.93
CA ASP A 50 -11.04 6.03 14.14
C ASP A 50 -11.53 6.88 12.95
N PRO A 51 -12.41 7.90 13.20
CA PRO A 51 -12.86 8.79 12.15
C PRO A 51 -11.72 9.63 11.55
N THR A 52 -10.60 9.76 12.26
CA THR A 52 -9.42 10.52 11.80
C THR A 52 -8.49 9.71 10.90
N MET A 53 -8.69 8.38 10.80
CA MET A 53 -7.92 7.53 9.90
C MET A 53 -7.95 8.08 8.47
N ARG A 54 -6.78 8.17 7.85
CA ARG A 54 -6.59 8.72 6.51
C ARG A 54 -5.75 7.80 5.63
N VAL A 55 -6.07 7.84 4.35
CA VAL A 55 -5.21 7.36 3.27
C VAL A 55 -4.68 8.59 2.55
N MET A 56 -3.38 8.79 2.57
CA MET A 56 -2.72 9.90 1.89
C MET A 56 -2.21 9.44 0.52
N THR A 57 -2.31 10.33 -0.47
CA THR A 57 -1.57 10.14 -1.73
C THR A 57 -0.19 10.75 -1.55
N ASP A 58 0.83 9.90 -1.44
CA ASP A 58 2.22 10.30 -1.23
C ASP A 58 2.98 10.20 -2.57
N ALA A 59 3.30 11.33 -3.16
CA ALA A 59 4.01 11.41 -4.44
C ALA A 59 5.49 11.02 -4.31
N SER A 60 6.08 11.06 -3.11
CA SER A 60 7.49 10.73 -2.86
C SER A 60 7.69 9.27 -2.45
N ALA A 61 6.64 8.59 -1.95
CA ALA A 61 6.76 7.21 -1.46
C ALA A 61 7.25 6.25 -2.56
N SER A 62 6.73 6.40 -3.78
CA SER A 62 7.17 5.56 -4.89
C SER A 62 8.48 6.07 -5.49
N PRO A 63 9.52 5.21 -5.62
CA PRO A 63 10.76 5.55 -6.29
C PRO A 63 10.61 5.94 -7.77
N THR A 64 9.45 5.67 -8.36
CA THR A 64 9.13 6.00 -9.76
C THR A 64 8.33 7.29 -9.90
N GLY A 65 8.05 8.00 -8.79
CA GLY A 65 7.21 9.20 -8.79
C GLY A 65 5.72 8.92 -8.96
N PHE A 66 5.29 7.66 -8.93
CA PHE A 66 3.87 7.32 -8.99
C PHE A 66 3.18 7.78 -7.69
N PRO A 67 2.02 8.48 -7.77
CA PRO A 67 1.29 8.96 -6.59
C PRO A 67 0.70 7.77 -5.83
N PHE A 68 1.45 7.28 -4.85
CA PHE A 68 1.13 6.05 -4.11
C PHE A 68 0.20 6.36 -2.94
N LYS A 69 -0.85 5.56 -2.78
CA LYS A 69 -1.81 5.72 -1.67
C LYS A 69 -1.35 4.93 -0.45
N VAL A 70 -1.14 5.63 0.65
CA VAL A 70 -0.55 5.10 1.88
C VAL A 70 -1.50 5.30 3.05
N ILE A 71 -1.82 4.20 3.75
CA ILE A 71 -2.49 4.26 5.06
C ILE A 71 -1.54 4.88 6.07
N GLN A 72 -2.00 5.88 6.79
CA GLN A 72 -1.26 6.46 7.90
C GLN A 72 -1.39 5.55 9.13
N ASN A 73 -0.32 4.85 9.47
CA ASN A 73 -0.26 3.88 10.57
C ASN A 73 1.10 3.95 11.25
N ASN A 74 1.10 4.11 12.56
CA ASN A 74 2.31 4.32 13.36
C ASN A 74 3.26 3.09 13.38
N GLN A 75 2.80 1.93 12.97
CA GLN A 75 3.59 0.68 12.94
C GLN A 75 4.19 0.37 11.55
N THR A 76 4.02 1.26 10.59
CA THR A 76 4.46 1.07 9.20
C THR A 76 5.40 2.16 8.74
N LEU A 77 5.96 2.04 7.54
CA LEU A 77 6.83 3.06 6.93
C LEU A 77 6.12 4.38 6.61
N SER A 78 4.81 4.50 6.89
CA SER A 78 4.13 5.79 6.89
C SER A 78 4.49 6.65 8.10
N ASN A 79 5.02 6.06 9.17
CA ASN A 79 5.58 6.76 10.32
C ASN A 79 6.99 7.26 9.97
N ASP A 80 7.19 8.58 10.01
CA ASP A 80 8.45 9.22 9.65
C ASP A 80 9.63 8.78 10.53
N ASN A 81 9.40 8.46 11.80
CA ASN A 81 10.46 7.99 12.69
C ASN A 81 10.92 6.59 12.27
N LEU A 82 9.99 5.66 12.05
CA LEU A 82 10.32 4.31 11.56
C LEU A 82 10.99 4.37 10.18
N TYR A 83 10.52 5.25 9.30
CA TYR A 83 11.14 5.45 7.99
C TYR A 83 12.59 5.95 8.10
N LYS A 84 12.87 6.92 8.99
CA LYS A 84 14.21 7.48 9.20
C LYS A 84 15.17 6.50 9.89
N GLU A 85 14.65 5.69 10.81
CA GLU A 85 15.45 4.68 11.54
C GLU A 85 15.72 3.42 10.70
N ARG A 86 14.92 3.21 9.64
CA ARG A 86 15.10 2.06 8.78
C ARG A 86 16.41 2.13 7.99
N THR A 87 17.24 1.11 8.11
CA THR A 87 18.39 0.94 7.23
C THR A 87 17.91 0.74 5.78
N ARG A 88 18.38 1.58 4.87
CA ARG A 88 18.01 1.48 3.44
C ARG A 88 18.73 0.28 2.81
N ILE A 89 17.97 -0.73 2.44
CA ILE A 89 18.45 -1.95 1.79
C ILE A 89 17.53 -2.23 0.59
N CYS A 90 18.14 -2.58 -0.55
CA CYS A 90 17.41 -2.94 -1.76
C CYS A 90 17.65 -4.42 -2.06
N ASP A 91 16.77 -5.29 -1.60
CA ASP A 91 16.88 -6.74 -1.83
C ASP A 91 16.33 -7.15 -3.20
N LEU A 92 15.16 -6.65 -3.58
CA LEU A 92 14.39 -7.12 -4.74
C LEU A 92 14.67 -6.34 -6.02
N GLY A 93 14.81 -5.02 -5.93
CA GLY A 93 15.23 -4.18 -7.06
C GLY A 93 14.22 -4.04 -8.20
N TYR A 94 12.93 -4.33 -8.01
CA TYR A 94 11.90 -4.32 -9.06
C TYR A 94 11.63 -2.92 -9.63
N LEU A 95 11.82 -1.87 -8.84
CA LEU A 95 11.55 -0.48 -9.22
C LEU A 95 12.83 0.30 -9.60
N ARG A 96 13.91 -0.40 -9.92
CA ARG A 96 15.12 0.25 -10.46
C ARG A 96 14.85 0.80 -11.84
N THR A 97 15.31 2.03 -12.08
CA THR A 97 15.25 2.69 -13.38
C THR A 97 16.61 2.67 -14.08
N MET A 98 16.60 2.65 -15.40
CA MET A 98 17.81 2.70 -16.21
C MET A 98 18.42 4.10 -16.19
N PHE A 99 19.76 4.17 -16.22
CA PHE A 99 20.49 5.39 -16.45
C PHE A 99 21.74 5.16 -17.31
N GLN A 100 22.19 6.18 -18.02
CA GLN A 100 23.42 6.15 -18.81
C GLN A 100 24.63 6.30 -17.88
N ARG A 101 25.57 5.36 -17.92
CA ARG A 101 26.83 5.47 -17.19
C ARG A 101 27.78 6.44 -17.88
N GLU A 102 28.59 7.17 -17.14
CA GLU A 102 29.59 8.12 -17.70
C GLU A 102 30.58 7.46 -18.66
N LYS A 103 31.04 6.25 -18.33
CA LYS A 103 31.99 5.47 -19.16
C LYS A 103 31.30 4.64 -20.23
N GLY A 104 30.04 4.93 -20.55
CA GLY A 104 29.20 4.18 -21.49
C GLY A 104 28.50 2.96 -20.87
N GLY A 105 27.48 2.49 -21.57
CA GLY A 105 26.62 1.38 -21.12
C GLY A 105 25.47 1.86 -20.20
N ILE A 106 24.63 0.90 -19.84
CA ILE A 106 23.43 1.11 -19.03
C ILE A 106 23.66 0.65 -17.60
N GLY A 107 23.25 1.43 -16.63
CA GLY A 107 23.16 1.07 -15.22
C GLY A 107 21.72 1.08 -14.73
N TYR A 108 21.50 0.62 -13.50
CA TYR A 108 20.20 0.61 -12.84
C TYR A 108 20.33 1.21 -11.45
N ARG A 109 19.45 2.13 -11.10
CA ARG A 109 19.40 2.77 -9.80
C ARG A 109 17.96 2.96 -9.31
N CYS A 110 17.81 3.18 -8.01
CA CYS A 110 16.50 3.42 -7.39
C CYS A 110 16.66 4.46 -6.26
N PRO A 111 15.85 5.52 -6.21
CA PRO A 111 15.91 6.51 -5.13
C PRO A 111 15.74 5.92 -3.72
N ALA A 112 15.15 4.72 -3.60
CA ALA A 112 14.96 4.04 -2.32
C ALA A 112 16.10 3.08 -1.92
N GLU A 113 17.15 2.91 -2.75
CA GLU A 113 18.33 2.11 -2.39
C GLU A 113 19.22 2.85 -1.38
N PRO A 114 20.30 2.24 -0.82
CA PRO A 114 21.28 2.96 0.02
C PRO A 114 21.77 4.23 -0.65
N LEU A 115 21.81 5.34 0.10
CA LEU A 115 22.10 6.66 -0.47
C LEU A 115 23.47 6.70 -1.16
N ASP A 116 24.51 6.17 -0.53
CA ASP A 116 25.86 6.11 -1.10
C ASP A 116 25.87 5.38 -2.46
N ASN A 117 25.09 4.31 -2.59
CA ASN A 117 24.97 3.59 -3.85
C ASN A 117 24.19 4.40 -4.90
N TYR A 118 23.19 5.14 -4.48
CA TYR A 118 22.37 5.97 -5.36
C TYR A 118 23.19 7.14 -5.90
N GLU A 119 23.94 7.84 -5.03
CA GLU A 119 24.87 8.92 -5.40
C GLU A 119 26.01 8.43 -6.31
N PHE A 120 26.63 7.29 -5.97
CA PHE A 120 27.64 6.65 -6.81
C PHE A 120 27.16 6.36 -8.24
N LYS A 121 25.85 6.19 -8.40
CA LYS A 121 25.20 6.00 -9.69
C LYS A 121 24.64 7.31 -10.28
N ASN A 122 25.17 8.45 -9.88
CA ASN A 122 24.72 9.79 -10.30
C ASN A 122 23.25 10.08 -9.98
N GLY A 123 22.76 9.55 -8.86
CA GLY A 123 21.43 9.90 -8.33
C GLY A 123 21.52 11.16 -7.47
N GLU A 124 20.53 12.02 -7.55
CA GLU A 124 20.42 13.23 -6.75
C GLU A 124 19.76 12.91 -5.41
N VAL A 125 20.41 13.28 -4.28
CA VAL A 125 19.94 12.96 -2.92
C VAL A 125 18.52 13.48 -2.66
N ASP A 126 18.18 14.65 -3.20
CA ASP A 126 16.86 15.25 -3.06
C ASP A 126 15.75 14.36 -3.66
N GLN A 127 16.04 13.65 -4.74
CA GLN A 127 15.09 12.67 -5.34
C GLN A 127 14.90 11.43 -4.46
N ALA A 128 15.85 11.14 -3.57
CA ALA A 128 15.75 10.03 -2.64
C ALA A 128 14.95 10.37 -1.38
N GLN A 129 14.66 11.65 -1.14
CA GLN A 129 13.92 12.09 0.03
C GLN A 129 12.47 11.59 -0.01
N GLY A 130 12.02 10.94 1.06
CA GLY A 130 10.68 10.37 1.15
C GLY A 130 10.50 9.05 0.40
N SER A 131 11.43 8.68 -0.50
CA SER A 131 11.33 7.44 -1.29
C SER A 131 11.42 6.20 -0.39
N LYS A 132 10.38 5.38 -0.43
CA LYS A 132 10.26 4.15 0.35
C LYS A 132 10.59 2.95 -0.54
N CYS A 133 11.21 1.91 0.03
CA CYS A 133 11.46 0.68 -0.71
C CYS A 133 10.16 -0.11 -0.86
N LEU A 134 9.30 0.28 -1.83
CA LEU A 134 8.00 -0.37 -2.05
C LEU A 134 8.13 -1.86 -2.33
N CYS A 135 9.19 -2.30 -3.04
CA CYS A 135 9.40 -3.72 -3.32
C CYS A 135 9.45 -4.54 -2.03
N ASN A 136 10.30 -4.13 -1.07
CA ASN A 136 10.45 -4.84 0.19
C ASN A 136 9.21 -4.68 1.08
N ALA A 137 8.70 -3.46 1.19
CA ALA A 137 7.61 -3.13 2.10
C ALA A 137 6.28 -3.80 1.70
N LEU A 138 5.96 -3.86 0.40
CA LEU A 138 4.75 -4.54 -0.07
C LEU A 138 4.86 -6.07 0.05
N MET A 139 6.06 -6.64 -0.04
CA MET A 139 6.26 -8.05 0.29
C MET A 139 6.07 -8.32 1.78
N ALA A 140 6.47 -7.38 2.64
CA ALA A 140 6.21 -7.48 4.08
C ALA A 140 4.69 -7.43 4.39
N ASP A 141 3.89 -6.70 3.61
CA ASP A 141 2.44 -6.65 3.80
C ASP A 141 1.78 -8.04 3.74
N ILE A 142 2.35 -8.94 2.97
CA ILE A 142 1.83 -10.30 2.74
C ILE A 142 2.67 -11.40 3.44
N GLY A 143 3.47 -11.02 4.44
CA GLY A 143 4.26 -11.98 5.23
C GLY A 143 5.53 -12.48 4.54
N LEU A 144 5.92 -11.91 3.39
CA LEU A 144 7.14 -12.24 2.64
C LEU A 144 8.23 -11.17 2.84
N GLY A 145 8.19 -10.44 3.95
CA GLY A 145 9.21 -9.48 4.33
C GLY A 145 10.56 -10.15 4.59
N GLN A 146 11.64 -9.51 4.12
CA GLN A 146 12.99 -10.02 4.32
C GLN A 146 13.37 -9.96 5.80
N VAL A 147 13.94 -11.04 6.32
CA VAL A 147 14.48 -11.12 7.69
C VAL A 147 15.95 -10.72 7.66
N ARG A 148 16.33 -9.79 8.53
CA ARG A 148 17.71 -9.30 8.66
C ARG A 148 18.54 -10.21 9.57
N PRO A 149 19.88 -10.14 9.50
CA PRO A 149 20.75 -10.96 10.36
C PRO A 149 20.54 -10.77 11.88
N ASP A 150 20.03 -9.62 12.28
CA ASP A 150 19.68 -9.28 13.65
C ASP A 150 18.26 -9.74 14.07
N GLY A 151 17.56 -10.48 13.20
CA GLY A 151 16.22 -11.01 13.42
C GLY A 151 15.09 -10.03 13.11
N ARG A 152 15.36 -8.79 12.76
CA ARG A 152 14.31 -7.84 12.35
C ARG A 152 13.74 -8.22 10.98
N THR A 153 12.41 -8.14 10.86
CA THR A 153 11.72 -8.30 9.58
C THR A 153 11.51 -6.92 8.94
N GLU A 154 11.50 -6.87 7.62
CA GLU A 154 11.19 -5.66 6.85
C GLU A 154 9.84 -5.07 7.28
N ILE A 155 9.77 -3.75 7.33
CA ILE A 155 8.60 -3.00 7.80
C ILE A 155 7.62 -2.82 6.64
N SER A 156 6.34 -3.05 6.90
CA SER A 156 5.22 -2.88 5.95
C SER A 156 5.02 -1.43 5.53
N LEU A 157 4.44 -1.23 4.34
CA LEU A 157 3.86 0.04 3.89
C LEU A 157 2.48 -0.24 3.30
N LEU A 158 1.45 -0.03 4.09
CA LEU A 158 0.09 -0.41 3.71
C LEU A 158 -0.51 0.54 2.67
N THR A 159 -1.00 -0.03 1.57
CA THR A 159 -1.71 0.70 0.51
C THR A 159 -3.19 0.39 0.54
N PHE A 160 -4.03 1.40 0.28
CA PHE A 160 -5.48 1.25 0.37
C PHE A 160 -6.21 2.30 -0.46
N GLY A 161 -7.48 2.05 -0.80
CA GLY A 161 -8.33 3.06 -1.43
C GLY A 161 -8.63 4.24 -0.51
N SER A 162 -8.72 5.45 -1.05
CA SER A 162 -9.01 6.66 -0.25
C SER A 162 -10.47 6.71 0.23
N ASP A 163 -11.39 6.01 -0.45
CA ASP A 163 -12.79 5.91 -0.03
C ASP A 163 -12.91 4.82 1.04
N LEU A 164 -13.16 5.24 2.27
CA LEU A 164 -13.26 4.38 3.46
C LEU A 164 -14.71 4.08 3.85
N ASP A 165 -15.71 4.61 3.15
CA ASP A 165 -17.13 4.44 3.51
C ASP A 165 -17.55 2.97 3.50
N GLY A 166 -17.21 2.26 2.43
CA GLY A 166 -17.50 0.83 2.31
C GLY A 166 -16.82 -0.01 3.40
N PRO A 167 -15.50 0.09 3.58
CA PRO A 167 -14.80 -0.61 4.66
C PRO A 167 -15.33 -0.29 6.05
N ARG A 168 -15.66 0.95 6.36
CA ARG A 168 -16.26 1.34 7.65
C ARG A 168 -17.65 0.76 7.84
N ALA A 169 -18.50 0.81 6.81
CA ALA A 169 -19.84 0.25 6.86
C ALA A 169 -19.81 -1.28 7.07
N LEU A 170 -18.95 -1.98 6.32
CA LEU A 170 -18.84 -3.44 6.46
C LEU A 170 -18.22 -3.83 7.81
N ARG A 171 -17.26 -3.08 8.32
CA ARG A 171 -16.70 -3.26 9.67
C ARG A 171 -17.76 -3.10 10.77
N ALA A 172 -18.71 -2.18 10.60
CA ALA A 172 -19.80 -2.01 11.58
C ALA A 172 -20.71 -3.27 11.64
N LEU A 173 -20.83 -4.02 10.54
CA LEU A 173 -21.56 -5.29 10.49
C LEU A 173 -20.70 -6.49 10.95
N HIS A 174 -19.40 -6.41 10.76
CA HIS A 174 -18.42 -7.47 11.06
C HIS A 174 -17.20 -6.89 11.79
N PRO A 175 -17.29 -6.58 13.10
CA PRO A 175 -16.23 -5.92 13.85
C PRO A 175 -14.90 -6.68 13.89
N ASP A 176 -14.97 -8.02 13.85
CA ASP A 176 -13.81 -8.91 13.89
C ASP A 176 -13.25 -9.25 12.51
N GLY A 177 -13.77 -8.61 11.45
CA GLY A 177 -13.41 -8.85 10.06
C GLY A 177 -14.48 -9.63 9.30
N TRP A 178 -14.22 -9.86 8.02
CA TRP A 178 -15.15 -10.52 7.10
C TRP A 178 -14.43 -11.39 6.08
N ASN A 179 -15.17 -12.30 5.49
CA ASN A 179 -14.72 -13.08 4.34
C ASN A 179 -15.20 -12.46 3.00
N ALA A 180 -14.69 -12.97 1.89
CA ALA A 180 -15.02 -12.46 0.56
C ALA A 180 -16.52 -12.60 0.23
N VAL A 181 -17.19 -13.63 0.73
CA VAL A 181 -18.63 -13.84 0.52
C VAL A 181 -19.45 -12.77 1.25
N GLN A 182 -19.08 -12.43 2.49
CA GLN A 182 -19.72 -11.35 3.25
C GLN A 182 -19.54 -9.99 2.54
N ALA A 183 -18.33 -9.69 2.04
CA ALA A 183 -18.09 -8.49 1.25
C ALA A 183 -18.95 -8.45 -0.03
N LEU A 184 -19.07 -9.56 -0.74
CA LEU A 184 -19.91 -9.66 -1.93
C LEU A 184 -21.39 -9.47 -1.61
N ASN A 185 -21.91 -10.11 -0.55
CA ASN A 185 -23.29 -9.98 -0.12
C ASN A 185 -23.61 -8.55 0.32
N PHE A 186 -22.69 -7.90 1.03
CA PHE A 186 -22.81 -6.49 1.37
C PHE A 186 -22.95 -5.62 0.11
N LEU A 187 -22.08 -5.77 -0.88
CA LEU A 187 -22.14 -4.99 -2.11
C LEU A 187 -23.45 -5.22 -2.89
N LYS A 188 -24.01 -6.42 -2.85
CA LYS A 188 -25.25 -6.78 -3.53
C LYS A 188 -26.52 -6.40 -2.78
N SER A 189 -26.44 -5.95 -1.55
CA SER A 189 -27.64 -5.75 -0.70
C SER A 189 -28.59 -4.64 -1.17
N ALA A 190 -28.21 -3.83 -2.16
CA ALA A 190 -29.08 -2.79 -2.75
C ALA A 190 -29.50 -3.08 -4.20
N ILE A 191 -29.22 -4.31 -4.72
CA ILE A 191 -29.52 -4.70 -6.10
C ILE A 191 -30.71 -5.73 -6.11
#